data_a28441a83622904828fc2fb37a3474ef
#
_entry.id   a28441a83622904828fc2fb37a3474ef
#
_cell.length_a   1.000
_cell.length_b   1.000
_cell.length_c   1.000
_cell.angle_alpha   90.00
_cell.angle_beta   90.00
_cell.angle_gamma   90.00
#
_symmetry.space_group_name_H-M   'P 1'
#
loop_
_entity.id
_entity.type
_entity.pdbx_description
1 polymer ?
#
loop_
_entity_poly.entity_id
_entity_poly.type
_entity_poly.pdbx_seq_one_letter_code
_entity_poly.pdbx_strand_id
1 'polypeptide(L)'
;MTLAFSSRRQALLAALASTVLLAACGGGGGDGPGNTNLRAINLTTDLPSVDLFTGDTRRFSALATDAVATSLSLEANTYTLNVKKANDPQTLLSGSYTLAKDQNFTAVIWGRETALRVSTLPEDENVDSITDANNTKIRFFNATTDTGAVDVFITPASTDLGAAQPLQSSLTSGSLSGFRDAASGNFRLRVTGAGDPNDVRLDIASVTLPAKKYATLVLTAGAGGVLVNGTLIEQRGAATTLKNTSSRVRMVASVANAGNISASLGTGAATSTLVGALRSPGVGPYTLVPAGDQALTVRVNGNVISSATRSFAPGADYTLLAFGAENAGQLSVLTDDNRLPSGNTRAKIRLVNGLSLAQPLTMQIDFLTQTATSDIAAGNSSAYATTAAAGSNRLDITSSTAAEPLFTLTAASGANLLQAQGVYTVFILGGGAVTAATPAGQAGRLSRDR
;
A
#
# COMPACT_ATOMS: atom_id res chain seq x y z
N MET A 1 -65.65 -9.11 -15.88
CA MET A 1 -65.60 -7.68 -16.11
C MET A 1 -64.21 -7.26 -15.72
N THR A 2 -63.30 -7.39 -16.67
CA THR A 2 -62.49 -6.30 -17.34
C THR A 2 -61.80 -5.37 -16.34
N LEU A 3 -60.52 -5.16 -16.36
CA LEU A 3 -59.51 -4.94 -17.38
C LEU A 3 -58.10 -5.08 -16.80
N ALA A 4 -57.21 -5.63 -17.61
CA ALA A 4 -55.78 -5.61 -17.45
C ALA A 4 -55.16 -4.24 -17.79
N PHE A 5 -54.04 -3.88 -17.14
CA PHE A 5 -53.09 -2.93 -17.76
C PHE A 5 -51.66 -3.47 -17.57
N SER A 6 -51.10 -3.87 -18.67
CA SER A 6 -49.69 -4.18 -18.90
C SER A 6 -48.94 -2.85 -19.13
N SER A 7 -47.79 -2.67 -18.53
CA SER A 7 -46.78 -1.74 -19.04
C SER A 7 -45.45 -2.41 -19.22
N ARG A 8 -45.19 -2.79 -20.46
CA ARG A 8 -43.86 -3.15 -20.99
C ARG A 8 -42.98 -1.92 -20.98
N ARG A 9 -41.83 -1.96 -20.34
CA ARG A 9 -40.70 -1.09 -20.69
C ARG A 9 -39.65 -1.97 -21.34
N GLN A 10 -39.61 -1.92 -22.66
CA GLN A 10 -38.56 -2.45 -23.49
C GLN A 10 -37.35 -1.53 -23.41
N ALA A 11 -36.20 -2.09 -22.97
CA ALA A 11 -34.91 -1.44 -23.14
C ALA A 11 -34.46 -1.63 -24.60
N LEU A 12 -34.32 -0.54 -25.32
CA LEU A 12 -33.68 -0.51 -26.63
C LEU A 12 -32.17 -0.66 -26.45
N LEU A 13 -31.63 -1.78 -26.90
CA LEU A 13 -30.22 -1.95 -27.21
C LEU A 13 -29.99 -1.39 -28.63
N ALA A 14 -29.37 -0.22 -28.73
CA ALA A 14 -28.87 0.31 -30.01
C ALA A 14 -27.52 -0.34 -30.31
N ALA A 15 -27.53 -1.35 -31.17
CA ALA A 15 -26.33 -1.85 -31.82
C ALA A 15 -25.96 -0.92 -32.99
N LEU A 16 -24.94 -0.11 -32.84
CA LEU A 16 -24.29 0.58 -33.96
C LEU A 16 -23.39 -0.43 -34.69
N ALA A 17 -23.89 -0.96 -35.76
CA ALA A 17 -23.09 -1.63 -36.80
C ALA A 17 -22.44 -0.58 -37.66
N SER A 18 -21.13 -0.30 -37.46
CA SER A 18 -20.31 0.49 -38.34
C SER A 18 -19.88 -0.37 -39.52
N THR A 19 -20.54 -0.21 -40.65
CA THR A 19 -20.08 -0.73 -41.94
C THR A 19 -18.85 0.04 -42.39
N VAL A 20 -17.69 -0.62 -42.35
CA VAL A 20 -16.46 -0.13 -43.00
C VAL A 20 -16.56 -0.43 -44.49
N LEU A 21 -16.72 0.61 -45.29
CA LEU A 21 -16.54 0.56 -46.72
C LEU A 21 -15.08 0.24 -47.05
N LEU A 22 -14.84 -0.92 -47.64
CA LEU A 22 -13.58 -1.19 -48.32
C LEU A 22 -13.53 -0.35 -49.57
N ALA A 23 -12.79 0.75 -49.54
CA ALA A 23 -12.29 1.43 -50.74
C ALA A 23 -11.01 0.71 -51.15
N ALA A 24 -11.13 -0.25 -52.05
CA ALA A 24 -10.00 -0.75 -52.82
C ALA A 24 -9.61 0.30 -53.85
N CYS A 25 -8.48 0.99 -53.63
CA CYS A 25 -7.77 1.72 -54.68
C CYS A 25 -6.30 1.33 -54.59
N GLY A 26 -5.82 0.69 -55.66
CA GLY A 26 -4.49 0.18 -55.76
C GLY A 26 -3.44 1.26 -55.99
N GLY A 27 -2.21 0.92 -55.66
CA GLY A 27 -1.02 1.59 -56.18
C GLY A 27 0.01 1.91 -55.13
N GLY A 28 1.07 1.13 -55.04
CA GLY A 28 2.39 1.62 -54.69
C GLY A 28 2.85 1.43 -53.25
N GLY A 29 3.87 0.63 -53.06
CA GLY A 29 4.76 0.67 -51.92
C GLY A 29 4.17 0.07 -50.66
N GLY A 30 4.22 -1.24 -50.48
CA GLY A 30 3.90 -1.86 -49.22
C GLY A 30 4.91 -1.46 -48.18
N ASP A 31 4.67 -0.38 -47.44
CA ASP A 31 5.27 -0.20 -46.12
C ASP A 31 4.76 -1.33 -45.26
N GLY A 32 5.60 -2.32 -45.01
CA GLY A 32 5.31 -3.36 -44.04
C GLY A 32 4.88 -2.75 -42.69
N PRO A 33 4.40 -3.53 -41.76
CA PRO A 33 3.85 -3.04 -40.48
C PRO A 33 4.81 -2.13 -39.72
N GLY A 34 6.09 -2.04 -40.11
CA GLY A 34 7.12 -1.23 -39.45
C GLY A 34 7.55 -1.81 -38.12
N ASN A 35 8.51 -1.17 -37.49
CA ASN A 35 9.06 -1.61 -36.25
C ASN A 35 8.62 -0.72 -35.08
N THR A 36 8.63 -1.29 -33.88
CA THR A 36 8.50 -0.65 -32.58
C THR A 36 9.59 -1.14 -31.66
N ASN A 37 9.94 -0.36 -30.66
CA ASN A 37 10.91 -0.77 -29.67
C ASN A 37 10.24 -0.99 -28.31
N LEU A 38 10.57 -2.10 -27.65
CA LEU A 38 10.06 -2.44 -26.35
C LEU A 38 11.22 -2.71 -25.39
N ARG A 39 11.23 -2.06 -24.23
CA ARG A 39 11.99 -2.47 -23.07
C ARG A 39 11.04 -2.82 -21.91
N ALA A 40 11.52 -3.50 -20.90
CA ALA A 40 10.72 -3.88 -19.73
C ALA A 40 11.45 -3.54 -18.44
N ILE A 41 10.66 -3.27 -17.40
CA ILE A 41 11.15 -3.10 -16.03
C ILE A 41 10.24 -3.89 -15.09
N ASN A 42 10.87 -4.64 -14.16
CA ASN A 42 10.15 -5.34 -13.10
C ASN A 42 10.12 -4.47 -11.84
N LEU A 43 8.96 -3.90 -11.56
CA LEU A 43 8.68 -3.11 -10.34
C LEU A 43 7.66 -3.80 -9.43
N THR A 44 7.57 -5.12 -9.48
CA THR A 44 6.71 -5.90 -8.59
C THR A 44 7.27 -5.90 -7.16
N THR A 45 6.37 -6.02 -6.18
CA THR A 45 6.74 -5.92 -4.77
C THR A 45 7.24 -7.26 -4.19
N ASP A 46 6.77 -8.38 -4.75
CA ASP A 46 6.92 -9.74 -4.19
C ASP A 46 7.36 -10.81 -5.21
N LEU A 47 7.67 -10.40 -6.45
CA LEU A 47 8.22 -11.28 -7.48
C LEU A 47 9.68 -10.89 -7.75
N PRO A 48 10.66 -11.62 -7.20
CA PRO A 48 12.09 -11.27 -7.31
C PRO A 48 12.62 -11.32 -8.74
N SER A 49 11.99 -12.12 -9.62
CA SER A 49 12.29 -12.11 -11.05
C SER A 49 11.11 -12.62 -11.87
N VAL A 50 10.96 -12.06 -13.07
CA VAL A 50 9.87 -12.42 -14.00
C VAL A 50 10.39 -12.61 -15.41
N ASP A 51 9.67 -13.41 -16.19
CA ASP A 51 9.81 -13.53 -17.65
C ASP A 51 8.67 -12.79 -18.33
N LEU A 52 8.96 -12.05 -19.41
CA LEU A 52 7.95 -11.40 -20.24
C LEU A 52 7.93 -11.99 -21.65
N PHE A 53 6.77 -12.37 -22.12
CA PHE A 53 6.52 -12.98 -23.42
C PHE A 53 5.63 -12.08 -24.28
N THR A 54 5.82 -12.17 -25.61
CA THR A 54 4.81 -11.76 -26.62
C THR A 54 4.22 -13.04 -27.23
N GLY A 55 2.94 -13.31 -26.95
CA GLY A 55 2.38 -14.64 -27.22
C GLY A 55 3.20 -15.71 -26.51
N ASP A 56 3.72 -16.68 -27.26
CA ASP A 56 4.55 -17.77 -26.74
C ASP A 56 6.06 -17.47 -26.82
N THR A 57 6.45 -16.34 -27.42
CA THR A 57 7.86 -15.98 -27.56
C THR A 57 8.35 -15.20 -26.33
N ARG A 58 9.32 -15.78 -25.60
CA ARG A 58 9.98 -15.11 -24.47
C ARG A 58 10.86 -13.98 -24.98
N ARG A 59 10.59 -12.73 -24.58
CA ARG A 59 11.31 -11.54 -24.96
C ARG A 59 12.32 -11.10 -23.91
N PHE A 60 11.93 -11.18 -22.66
CA PHE A 60 12.82 -10.87 -21.53
C PHE A 60 12.79 -12.03 -20.55
N SER A 61 13.97 -12.48 -20.12
CA SER A 61 14.14 -13.62 -19.21
C SER A 61 14.75 -13.18 -17.89
N ALA A 62 14.26 -13.73 -16.79
CA ALA A 62 14.77 -13.54 -15.43
C ALA A 62 15.00 -12.05 -15.09
N LEU A 63 14.08 -11.19 -15.51
CA LEU A 63 14.12 -9.76 -15.22
C LEU A 63 13.95 -9.55 -13.71
N ALA A 64 15.06 -9.25 -13.03
CA ALA A 64 15.08 -9.05 -11.60
C ALA A 64 14.28 -7.80 -11.17
N THR A 65 13.82 -7.77 -9.92
CA THR A 65 13.18 -6.57 -9.35
C THR A 65 14.10 -5.35 -9.50
N ASP A 66 13.51 -4.23 -9.90
CA ASP A 66 14.15 -2.94 -10.19
C ASP A 66 15.10 -2.95 -11.42
N ALA A 67 15.26 -4.07 -12.10
CA ALA A 67 16.07 -4.14 -13.30
C ALA A 67 15.31 -3.65 -14.53
N VAL A 68 16.00 -2.89 -15.38
CA VAL A 68 15.54 -2.46 -16.70
C VAL A 68 16.21 -3.33 -17.76
N ALA A 69 15.41 -3.99 -18.57
CA ALA A 69 15.93 -4.74 -19.71
C ALA A 69 16.35 -3.80 -20.85
N THR A 70 17.34 -4.24 -21.63
CA THR A 70 17.73 -3.57 -22.87
C THR A 70 16.56 -3.59 -23.86
N SER A 71 16.36 -2.47 -24.56
CA SER A 71 15.33 -2.35 -25.59
C SER A 71 15.58 -3.33 -26.75
N LEU A 72 14.52 -3.94 -27.24
CA LEU A 72 14.52 -4.80 -28.41
C LEU A 72 13.54 -4.31 -29.45
N SER A 73 13.84 -4.52 -30.74
CA SER A 73 12.95 -4.17 -31.85
C SER A 73 11.99 -5.30 -32.12
N LEU A 74 10.71 -4.94 -32.32
CA LEU A 74 9.61 -5.82 -32.67
C LEU A 74 8.90 -5.22 -33.91
N GLU A 75 8.16 -6.05 -34.63
CA GLU A 75 7.19 -5.57 -35.62
C GLU A 75 6.07 -4.82 -34.89
N ALA A 76 5.61 -3.71 -35.44
CA ALA A 76 4.49 -2.96 -34.87
C ALA A 76 3.21 -3.78 -34.96
N ASN A 77 2.61 -4.11 -33.82
CA ASN A 77 1.44 -4.98 -33.76
C ASN A 77 0.73 -4.87 -32.39
N THR A 78 -0.42 -5.50 -32.30
CA THR A 78 -1.07 -5.79 -31.02
C THR A 78 -0.62 -7.15 -30.52
N TYR A 79 0.07 -7.16 -29.37
CA TYR A 79 0.62 -8.35 -28.75
C TYR A 79 -0.15 -8.76 -27.51
N THR A 80 -0.31 -10.07 -27.31
CA THR A 80 -0.62 -10.61 -26.00
C THR A 80 0.67 -10.64 -25.18
N LEU A 81 0.79 -9.78 -24.17
CA LEU A 81 1.90 -9.83 -23.21
C LEU A 81 1.55 -10.83 -22.09
N ASN A 82 2.40 -11.82 -21.89
CA ASN A 82 2.27 -12.80 -20.82
C ASN A 82 3.43 -12.62 -19.83
N VAL A 83 3.11 -12.52 -18.54
CA VAL A 83 4.08 -12.46 -17.45
C VAL A 83 4.07 -13.76 -16.68
N LYS A 84 5.25 -14.33 -16.44
CA LYS A 84 5.47 -15.54 -15.65
C LYS A 84 6.52 -15.29 -14.60
N LYS A 85 6.55 -16.08 -13.52
CA LYS A 85 7.75 -16.15 -12.67
C LYS A 85 8.92 -16.70 -13.49
N ALA A 86 10.12 -16.25 -13.22
CA ALA A 86 11.29 -16.82 -13.88
C ALA A 86 11.38 -18.33 -13.62
N ASN A 87 11.56 -19.09 -14.68
CA ASN A 87 11.62 -20.56 -14.67
C ASN A 87 10.33 -21.29 -14.24
N ASP A 88 9.18 -20.62 -14.25
CA ASP A 88 7.88 -21.20 -13.96
C ASP A 88 7.02 -21.17 -15.25
N PRO A 89 6.40 -22.28 -15.68
CA PRO A 89 5.55 -22.29 -16.87
C PRO A 89 4.22 -21.56 -16.66
N GLN A 90 3.79 -21.32 -15.41
CA GLN A 90 2.51 -20.72 -15.12
C GLN A 90 2.46 -19.24 -15.50
N THR A 91 1.48 -18.87 -16.31
CA THR A 91 1.18 -17.48 -16.64
C THR A 91 0.44 -16.82 -15.48
N LEU A 92 1.04 -15.76 -14.92
CA LEU A 92 0.46 -14.97 -13.83
C LEU A 92 -0.47 -13.87 -14.36
N LEU A 93 -0.12 -13.30 -15.52
CA LEU A 93 -0.88 -12.23 -16.17
C LEU A 93 -0.83 -12.42 -17.68
N SER A 94 -1.96 -12.22 -18.35
CA SER A 94 -2.08 -12.14 -19.80
C SER A 94 -2.92 -10.91 -20.15
N GLY A 95 -2.47 -10.11 -21.11
CA GLY A 95 -3.19 -8.92 -21.55
C GLY A 95 -2.80 -8.50 -22.97
N SER A 96 -3.70 -7.79 -23.66
CA SER A 96 -3.50 -7.30 -25.02
C SER A 96 -2.97 -5.87 -25.01
N TYR A 97 -1.88 -5.60 -25.74
CA TYR A 97 -1.19 -4.31 -25.78
C TYR A 97 -0.80 -3.97 -27.21
N THR A 98 -1.17 -2.78 -27.68
CA THR A 98 -0.80 -2.28 -29.00
C THR A 98 0.51 -1.52 -28.92
N LEU A 99 1.51 -2.00 -29.66
CA LEU A 99 2.80 -1.35 -29.84
C LEU A 99 2.83 -0.73 -31.24
N ALA A 100 2.67 0.58 -31.29
CA ALA A 100 2.51 1.30 -32.54
C ALA A 100 3.85 1.43 -33.30
N LYS A 101 3.76 1.58 -34.65
CA LYS A 101 4.90 1.81 -35.55
C LYS A 101 5.70 3.03 -35.13
N ASP A 102 7.02 2.92 -35.24
CA ASP A 102 8.01 4.00 -35.02
C ASP A 102 7.96 4.58 -33.59
N GLN A 103 7.42 3.80 -32.61
CA GLN A 103 7.35 4.20 -31.22
C GLN A 103 8.22 3.33 -30.31
N ASN A 104 8.60 3.91 -29.16
CA ASN A 104 9.33 3.24 -28.12
C ASN A 104 8.44 3.12 -26.88
N PHE A 105 8.48 1.96 -26.25
CA PHE A 105 7.69 1.66 -25.06
C PHE A 105 8.54 1.08 -23.94
N THR A 106 8.20 1.47 -22.70
CA THR A 106 8.60 0.73 -21.51
C THR A 106 7.40 -0.05 -20.97
N ALA A 107 7.48 -1.38 -20.97
CA ALA A 107 6.54 -2.23 -20.24
C ALA A 107 6.93 -2.23 -18.76
N VAL A 108 6.14 -1.56 -17.93
CA VAL A 108 6.27 -1.58 -16.48
C VAL A 108 5.43 -2.74 -15.94
N ILE A 109 6.10 -3.74 -15.35
CA ILE A 109 5.46 -4.85 -14.67
C ILE A 109 5.39 -4.47 -13.19
N TRP A 110 4.20 -4.39 -12.61
CA TRP A 110 4.00 -3.82 -11.28
C TRP A 110 2.86 -4.48 -10.51
N GLY A 111 2.75 -4.13 -9.25
CA GLY A 111 1.78 -4.69 -8.32
C GLY A 111 2.34 -5.88 -7.53
N ARG A 112 1.45 -6.66 -6.97
CA ARG A 112 1.77 -7.90 -6.25
C ARG A 112 1.41 -9.11 -7.09
N GLU A 113 1.98 -10.27 -6.80
CA GLU A 113 1.68 -11.51 -7.50
C GLU A 113 0.17 -11.76 -7.62
N THR A 114 -0.58 -11.51 -6.54
CA THR A 114 -2.04 -11.70 -6.51
C THR A 114 -2.84 -10.63 -7.24
N ALA A 115 -2.20 -9.52 -7.64
CA ALA A 115 -2.83 -8.38 -8.33
C ALA A 115 -1.85 -7.76 -9.33
N LEU A 116 -1.18 -8.60 -10.12
CA LEU A 116 -0.16 -8.22 -11.09
C LEU A 116 -0.76 -7.39 -12.23
N ARG A 117 0.00 -6.40 -12.69
CA ARG A 117 -0.35 -5.49 -13.79
C ARG A 117 0.83 -5.27 -14.71
N VAL A 118 0.54 -4.93 -15.96
CA VAL A 118 1.50 -4.35 -16.91
C VAL A 118 0.93 -3.04 -17.41
N SER A 119 1.78 -2.05 -17.55
CA SER A 119 1.45 -0.77 -18.22
C SER A 119 2.54 -0.46 -19.23
N THR A 120 2.15 -0.18 -20.47
CA THR A 120 3.09 0.26 -21.50
C THR A 120 3.15 1.78 -21.50
N LEU A 121 4.32 2.34 -21.20
CA LEU A 121 4.56 3.77 -21.19
C LEU A 121 5.23 4.18 -22.53
N PRO A 122 4.62 5.06 -23.34
CA PRO A 122 5.28 5.60 -24.52
C PRO A 122 6.44 6.51 -24.12
N GLU A 123 7.51 6.49 -24.93
CA GLU A 123 8.78 7.19 -24.67
C GLU A 123 9.23 8.02 -25.87
N ASP A 124 8.29 8.67 -26.55
CA ASP A 124 8.57 9.41 -27.81
C ASP A 124 8.26 10.91 -27.70
N GLU A 125 8.30 11.43 -26.48
CA GLU A 125 8.16 12.88 -26.27
C GLU A 125 9.31 13.64 -26.91
N ASN A 126 8.99 14.75 -27.56
CA ASN A 126 10.00 15.58 -28.23
C ASN A 126 10.80 16.39 -27.20
N VAL A 127 12.05 16.01 -26.98
CA VAL A 127 12.96 16.67 -26.04
C VAL A 127 13.20 18.15 -26.38
N ASP A 128 13.13 18.51 -27.66
CA ASP A 128 13.31 19.91 -28.10
C ASP A 128 12.17 20.83 -27.68
N SER A 129 11.02 20.27 -27.28
CA SER A 129 9.93 21.04 -26.68
C SER A 129 10.27 21.58 -25.27
N ILE A 130 11.36 21.11 -24.65
CA ILE A 130 11.91 21.66 -23.41
C ILE A 130 12.84 22.80 -23.79
N THR A 131 12.33 24.03 -23.80
CA THR A 131 13.06 25.21 -24.26
C THR A 131 14.11 25.70 -23.27
N ASP A 132 13.85 25.55 -21.96
CA ASP A 132 14.81 25.87 -20.90
C ASP A 132 15.70 24.66 -20.61
N ALA A 133 17.01 24.82 -20.78
CA ALA A 133 18.00 23.77 -20.52
C ALA A 133 18.04 23.31 -19.04
N ASN A 134 17.57 24.16 -18.13
CA ASN A 134 17.51 23.85 -16.69
C ASN A 134 16.19 23.23 -16.24
N ASN A 135 15.31 22.88 -17.16
CA ASN A 135 14.04 22.25 -16.86
C ASN A 135 14.04 20.77 -17.24
N THR A 136 13.19 20.03 -16.58
CA THR A 136 12.77 18.66 -16.89
C THR A 136 11.24 18.63 -17.02
N LYS A 137 10.73 17.70 -17.82
CA LYS A 137 9.30 17.38 -17.82
C LYS A 137 9.12 16.04 -17.13
N ILE A 138 8.36 16.02 -16.05
CA ILE A 138 8.14 14.83 -15.23
C ILE A 138 6.66 14.48 -15.16
N ARG A 139 6.34 13.20 -15.27
CA ARG A 139 5.01 12.65 -14.97
C ARG A 139 5.10 11.62 -13.87
N PHE A 140 3.95 11.30 -13.30
CA PHE A 140 3.85 10.44 -12.13
C PHE A 140 2.93 9.26 -12.43
N PHE A 141 3.38 8.06 -12.08
CA PHE A 141 2.61 6.84 -12.20
C PHE A 141 2.46 6.18 -10.84
N ASN A 142 1.24 6.11 -10.31
CA ASN A 142 0.96 5.38 -9.09
C ASN A 142 0.74 3.89 -9.41
N ALA A 143 1.83 3.16 -9.53
CA ALA A 143 1.86 1.72 -9.82
C ALA A 143 1.61 0.89 -8.56
N THR A 144 0.56 1.22 -7.82
CA THR A 144 0.13 0.47 -6.62
C THR A 144 -1.30 -0.01 -6.78
N THR A 145 -1.64 -1.13 -6.13
CA THR A 145 -3.00 -1.67 -6.11
C THR A 145 -3.69 -1.48 -4.77
N ASP A 146 -2.91 -1.18 -3.73
CA ASP A 146 -3.33 -1.27 -2.34
C ASP A 146 -2.84 -0.11 -1.45
N THR A 147 -2.31 0.98 -2.02
CA THR A 147 -1.85 2.15 -1.25
C THR A 147 -2.81 3.34 -1.28
N GLY A 148 -3.78 3.37 -2.20
CA GLY A 148 -4.72 4.48 -2.36
C GLY A 148 -4.13 5.69 -3.08
N ALA A 149 -4.85 6.83 -3.05
CA ALA A 149 -4.41 8.06 -3.69
C ALA A 149 -3.27 8.73 -2.90
N VAL A 150 -2.37 9.41 -3.63
CA VAL A 150 -1.19 10.07 -3.07
C VAL A 150 -1.00 11.46 -3.66
N ASP A 151 -0.31 12.33 -2.89
CA ASP A 151 0.23 13.60 -3.35
C ASP A 151 1.76 13.48 -3.48
N VAL A 152 2.33 14.08 -4.52
CA VAL A 152 3.77 14.05 -4.78
C VAL A 152 4.36 15.46 -4.72
N PHE A 153 5.38 15.64 -3.90
CA PHE A 153 6.09 16.89 -3.69
C PHE A 153 7.54 16.75 -4.13
N ILE A 154 8.01 17.67 -4.95
CA ILE A 154 9.41 17.85 -5.33
C ILE A 154 9.77 19.28 -4.94
N THR A 155 10.59 19.44 -3.91
CA THR A 155 10.85 20.73 -3.27
C THR A 155 12.32 20.89 -2.92
N PRO A 156 12.81 22.12 -2.68
CA PRO A 156 14.07 22.32 -1.98
C PRO A 156 14.10 21.54 -0.64
N ALA A 157 15.31 21.14 -0.20
CA ALA A 157 15.47 20.23 0.93
C ALA A 157 14.85 20.74 2.25
N SER A 158 14.91 22.06 2.48
CA SER A 158 14.43 22.72 3.73
C SER A 158 12.95 23.10 3.70
N THR A 159 12.21 22.85 2.60
CA THR A 159 10.82 23.28 2.48
C THR A 159 9.93 22.54 3.47
N ASP A 160 9.14 23.29 4.25
CA ASP A 160 8.08 22.72 5.08
C ASP A 160 6.96 22.16 4.20
N LEU A 161 6.61 20.90 4.47
CA LEU A 161 5.60 20.19 3.68
C LEU A 161 4.19 20.77 3.88
N GLY A 162 3.89 21.25 5.11
CA GLY A 162 2.59 21.85 5.42
C GLY A 162 2.30 23.16 4.66
N ALA A 163 3.36 23.86 4.22
CA ALA A 163 3.26 25.08 3.42
C ALA A 163 3.44 24.83 1.91
N ALA A 164 3.90 23.65 1.51
CA ALA A 164 4.18 23.30 0.12
C ALA A 164 2.92 22.90 -0.64
N GLN A 165 2.91 23.17 -1.95
CA GLN A 165 1.92 22.62 -2.86
C GLN A 165 2.48 21.37 -3.54
N PRO A 166 1.69 20.29 -3.68
CA PRO A 166 2.13 19.12 -4.40
C PRO A 166 2.31 19.42 -5.90
N LEU A 167 3.37 18.91 -6.50
CA LEU A 167 3.55 18.97 -7.95
C LEU A 167 2.51 18.10 -8.66
N GLN A 168 2.06 17.02 -8.02
CA GLN A 168 0.94 16.20 -8.44
C GLN A 168 0.08 15.85 -7.23
N SER A 169 -1.21 16.21 -7.27
CA SER A 169 -2.19 15.91 -6.22
C SER A 169 -3.09 14.74 -6.59
N SER A 170 -3.59 14.04 -5.59
CA SER A 170 -4.64 13.00 -5.66
C SER A 170 -4.43 11.95 -6.76
N LEU A 171 -3.18 11.53 -6.97
CA LEU A 171 -2.84 10.51 -7.95
C LEU A 171 -3.35 9.15 -7.48
N THR A 172 -4.44 8.67 -8.10
CA THR A 172 -5.09 7.42 -7.70
C THR A 172 -4.27 6.19 -8.13
N SER A 173 -4.49 5.06 -7.46
CA SER A 173 -3.86 3.78 -7.80
C SER A 173 -4.11 3.39 -9.26
N GLY A 174 -3.05 2.98 -9.95
CA GLY A 174 -3.08 2.61 -11.38
C GLY A 174 -3.12 3.79 -12.36
N SER A 175 -3.09 5.05 -11.88
CA SER A 175 -3.17 6.23 -12.74
C SER A 175 -1.81 6.79 -13.12
N LEU A 176 -1.71 7.25 -14.37
CA LEU A 176 -0.59 8.01 -14.94
C LEU A 176 -1.01 9.46 -15.11
N SER A 177 -0.22 10.41 -14.60
CA SER A 177 -0.47 11.85 -14.80
C SER A 177 -0.02 12.34 -16.20
N GLY A 178 -0.41 13.54 -16.55
CA GLY A 178 0.27 14.30 -17.60
C GLY A 178 1.65 14.78 -17.14
N PHE A 179 2.47 15.22 -18.11
CA PHE A 179 3.77 15.84 -17.80
C PHE A 179 3.60 17.20 -17.14
N ARG A 180 4.50 17.50 -16.20
CA ARG A 180 4.65 18.76 -15.49
C ARG A 180 6.05 19.30 -15.69
N ASP A 181 6.18 20.63 -15.77
CA ASP A 181 7.48 21.28 -15.77
C ASP A 181 8.03 21.31 -14.34
N ALA A 182 9.30 20.99 -14.20
CA ALA A 182 10.05 21.12 -12.96
C ALA A 182 11.46 21.58 -13.25
N ALA A 183 12.10 22.28 -12.32
CA ALA A 183 13.51 22.61 -12.46
C ALA A 183 14.35 21.33 -12.39
N SER A 184 15.44 21.26 -13.16
CA SER A 184 16.45 20.21 -13.01
C SER A 184 17.37 20.47 -11.82
N GLY A 185 18.02 19.42 -11.32
CA GLY A 185 18.93 19.52 -10.18
C GLY A 185 18.50 18.66 -9.00
N ASN A 186 19.01 18.95 -7.83
CA ASN A 186 18.77 18.15 -6.63
C ASN A 186 17.60 18.69 -5.80
N PHE A 187 16.65 17.84 -5.52
CA PHE A 187 15.44 18.16 -4.75
C PHE A 187 15.16 17.08 -3.71
N ARG A 188 14.38 17.42 -2.69
CA ARG A 188 13.75 16.46 -1.80
C ARG A 188 12.46 15.97 -2.42
N LEU A 189 12.30 14.66 -2.54
CA LEU A 189 11.08 14.01 -2.98
C LEU A 189 10.31 13.51 -1.77
N ARG A 190 9.06 13.95 -1.63
CA ARG A 190 8.14 13.42 -0.61
C ARG A 190 6.84 13.00 -1.26
N VAL A 191 6.29 11.87 -0.78
CA VAL A 191 4.97 11.38 -1.15
C VAL A 191 4.14 11.26 0.11
N THR A 192 2.91 11.77 0.06
CA THR A 192 1.99 11.72 1.20
C THR A 192 0.68 11.04 0.80
N GLY A 193 -0.15 10.69 1.77
CA GLY A 193 -1.56 10.43 1.52
C GLY A 193 -2.23 11.66 0.90
N ALA A 194 -3.20 11.46 0.00
CA ALA A 194 -3.85 12.56 -0.69
C ALA A 194 -4.56 13.50 0.30
N GLY A 195 -4.20 14.80 0.25
CA GLY A 195 -4.77 15.84 1.09
C GLY A 195 -4.25 15.87 2.55
N ASP A 196 -3.30 15.00 2.91
CA ASP A 196 -2.72 15.00 4.27
C ASP A 196 -1.19 15.05 4.22
N PRO A 197 -0.58 16.23 4.41
CA PRO A 197 0.87 16.39 4.42
C PRO A 197 1.57 15.71 5.61
N ASN A 198 0.82 15.29 6.64
CA ASN A 198 1.38 14.57 7.79
C ASN A 198 1.45 13.05 7.55
N ASP A 199 0.68 12.50 6.60
CA ASP A 199 0.75 11.09 6.22
C ASP A 199 1.89 10.85 5.21
N VAL A 200 3.13 11.06 5.65
CA VAL A 200 4.32 10.87 4.81
C VAL A 200 4.55 9.40 4.54
N ARG A 201 4.58 9.03 3.24
CA ARG A 201 4.70 7.66 2.75
C ARG A 201 6.03 7.36 2.06
N LEU A 202 6.73 8.39 1.60
CA LEU A 202 8.10 8.33 1.10
C LEU A 202 8.77 9.67 1.38
N ASP A 203 10.02 9.62 1.82
CA ASP A 203 10.87 10.80 2.00
C ASP A 203 12.28 10.48 1.53
N ILE A 204 12.64 11.02 0.39
CA ILE A 204 13.99 10.90 -0.20
C ILE A 204 14.65 12.27 -0.10
N ALA A 205 15.66 12.34 0.72
CA ALA A 205 16.34 13.61 1.04
C ALA A 205 16.94 14.30 -0.19
N SER A 206 17.37 13.52 -1.19
CA SER A 206 17.93 14.07 -2.44
C SER A 206 17.62 13.15 -3.62
N VAL A 207 16.94 13.68 -4.61
CA VAL A 207 16.74 13.10 -5.93
C VAL A 207 17.23 14.09 -6.98
N THR A 208 18.00 13.61 -7.96
CA THR A 208 18.46 14.44 -9.08
C THR A 208 17.46 14.35 -10.22
N LEU A 209 16.83 15.47 -10.57
CA LEU A 209 16.03 15.58 -11.79
C LEU A 209 16.93 15.92 -12.98
N PRO A 210 16.89 15.12 -14.06
CA PRO A 210 17.80 15.30 -15.19
C PRO A 210 17.44 16.57 -15.97
N ALA A 211 18.44 17.32 -16.43
CA ALA A 211 18.25 18.51 -17.24
C ALA A 211 17.83 18.16 -18.69
N LYS A 212 16.90 18.92 -19.24
CA LYS A 212 16.42 18.77 -20.65
C LYS A 212 16.02 17.33 -21.00
N LYS A 213 15.24 16.67 -20.10
CA LYS A 213 14.77 15.29 -20.23
C LYS A 213 13.29 15.17 -19.91
N TYR A 214 12.67 14.14 -20.47
CA TYR A 214 11.40 13.62 -20.00
C TYR A 214 11.66 12.45 -19.03
N ALA A 215 10.95 12.45 -17.91
CA ALA A 215 11.07 11.42 -16.90
C ALA A 215 9.70 10.99 -16.37
N THR A 216 9.61 9.74 -15.93
CA THR A 216 8.44 9.21 -15.23
C THR A 216 8.86 8.75 -13.84
N LEU A 217 8.26 9.30 -12.80
CA LEU A 217 8.39 8.76 -11.45
C LEU A 217 7.29 7.72 -11.24
N VAL A 218 7.69 6.47 -11.10
CA VAL A 218 6.80 5.34 -10.81
C VAL A 218 6.83 5.08 -9.31
N LEU A 219 5.66 5.09 -8.67
CA LEU A 219 5.50 4.76 -7.26
C LEU A 219 5.01 3.32 -7.12
N THR A 220 5.65 2.54 -6.28
CA THR A 220 5.28 1.14 -6.00
C THR A 220 5.03 0.93 -4.51
N ALA A 221 4.20 -0.04 -4.16
CA ALA A 221 3.84 -0.30 -2.77
C ALA A 221 5.02 -0.85 -1.95
N GLY A 222 5.15 -0.40 -0.71
CA GLY A 222 6.00 -1.02 0.30
C GLY A 222 5.36 -2.29 0.90
N ALA A 223 6.09 -2.95 1.80
CA ALA A 223 5.66 -4.21 2.39
C ALA A 223 4.38 -4.09 3.23
N GLY A 224 4.26 -3.04 4.06
CA GLY A 224 3.11 -2.80 4.95
C GLY A 224 1.86 -2.27 4.28
N GLY A 225 1.95 -1.82 3.01
CA GLY A 225 0.82 -1.34 2.21
C GLY A 225 0.56 0.17 2.30
N VAL A 226 1.23 0.92 3.17
CA VAL A 226 1.08 2.39 3.27
C VAL A 226 2.29 3.11 2.71
N LEU A 227 3.49 2.75 3.15
CA LEU A 227 4.73 3.31 2.61
C LEU A 227 4.92 2.88 1.15
N VAL A 228 5.52 3.75 0.37
CA VAL A 228 5.79 3.50 -1.06
C VAL A 228 7.29 3.63 -1.36
N ASN A 229 7.72 3.03 -2.46
CA ASN A 229 9.01 3.25 -3.09
C ASN A 229 8.81 4.08 -4.36
N GLY A 230 9.89 4.67 -4.87
CA GLY A 230 9.92 5.36 -6.15
C GLY A 230 10.92 4.72 -7.12
N THR A 231 10.68 4.89 -8.39
CA THR A 231 11.67 4.64 -9.46
C THR A 231 11.54 5.75 -10.49
N LEU A 232 12.59 6.54 -10.64
CA LEU A 232 12.66 7.61 -11.65
C LEU A 232 13.21 7.00 -12.94
N ILE A 233 12.39 6.97 -13.99
CA ILE A 233 12.73 6.40 -15.29
C ILE A 233 12.91 7.56 -16.27
N GLU A 234 14.10 7.74 -16.82
CA GLU A 234 14.34 8.66 -17.93
C GLU A 234 13.80 8.07 -19.24
N GLN A 235 13.20 8.89 -20.06
CA GLN A 235 12.76 8.50 -21.39
C GLN A 235 13.93 7.92 -22.18
N ARG A 236 13.83 6.66 -22.63
CA ARG A 236 14.86 5.88 -23.32
C ARG A 236 16.21 5.83 -22.58
N GLY A 237 16.23 6.15 -21.30
CA GLY A 237 17.42 6.26 -20.47
C GLY A 237 17.41 5.34 -19.27
N ALA A 238 18.19 5.72 -18.28
CA ALA A 238 18.36 4.97 -17.04
C ALA A 238 17.10 5.00 -16.17
N ALA A 239 17.02 4.03 -15.26
CA ALA A 239 16.09 4.06 -14.14
C ALA A 239 16.88 4.15 -12.83
N THR A 240 16.47 5.07 -11.97
CA THR A 240 17.05 5.27 -10.64
C THR A 240 16.05 4.84 -9.59
N THR A 241 16.43 3.88 -8.76
CA THR A 241 15.59 3.38 -7.67
C THR A 241 15.69 4.26 -6.45
N LEU A 242 14.54 4.60 -5.87
CA LEU A 242 14.37 5.46 -4.70
C LEU A 242 13.63 4.65 -3.62
N LYS A 243 14.36 3.79 -2.90
CA LYS A 243 13.79 2.91 -1.88
C LYS A 243 13.45 3.66 -0.61
N ASN A 244 12.32 3.31 -0.02
CA ASN A 244 11.98 3.77 1.32
C ASN A 244 12.96 3.19 2.34
N THR A 245 13.51 4.05 3.18
CA THR A 245 14.44 3.70 4.25
C THR A 245 13.80 3.77 5.64
N SER A 246 12.49 3.91 5.67
CA SER A 246 11.70 4.01 6.90
C SER A 246 10.73 2.84 7.06
N SER A 247 10.32 2.63 8.29
CA SER A 247 9.19 1.80 8.69
C SER A 247 8.23 2.65 9.50
N ARG A 248 6.97 2.22 9.66
CA ARG A 248 6.03 2.86 10.56
C ARG A 248 5.84 2.00 11.80
N VAL A 249 5.90 2.63 12.96
CA VAL A 249 5.76 1.96 14.25
C VAL A 249 4.74 2.72 15.09
N ARG A 250 3.81 2.01 15.71
CA ARG A 250 2.96 2.58 16.76
C ARG A 250 3.17 1.85 18.08
N MET A 251 2.96 2.55 19.19
CA MET A 251 2.99 1.99 20.52
C MET A 251 1.57 1.77 21.04
N VAL A 252 1.35 0.61 21.66
CA VAL A 252 0.09 0.29 22.35
C VAL A 252 0.39 -0.04 23.80
N ALA A 253 -0.31 0.64 24.71
CA ALA A 253 -0.19 0.48 26.15
C ALA A 253 -1.34 -0.37 26.70
N SER A 254 -1.02 -1.50 27.29
CA SER A 254 -1.96 -2.44 27.92
C SER A 254 -1.42 -2.99 29.23
N VAL A 255 -0.92 -2.10 30.07
CA VAL A 255 -0.32 -2.45 31.37
C VAL A 255 -1.29 -2.13 32.50
N ALA A 256 -1.29 -2.97 33.53
CA ALA A 256 -2.12 -2.78 34.72
C ALA A 256 -1.89 -1.42 35.41
N ASN A 257 -2.87 -1.00 36.22
CA ASN A 257 -2.81 0.19 37.10
C ASN A 257 -2.55 1.52 36.34
N ALA A 258 -3.01 1.62 35.07
CA ALA A 258 -2.85 2.83 34.26
C ALA A 258 -1.38 3.31 34.14
N GLY A 259 -0.44 2.38 34.04
CA GLY A 259 0.98 2.68 33.87
C GLY A 259 1.25 3.54 32.63
N ASN A 260 2.25 4.42 32.72
CA ASN A 260 2.73 5.22 31.59
C ASN A 260 3.84 4.46 30.84
N ILE A 261 3.67 4.32 29.54
CA ILE A 261 4.66 3.70 28.65
C ILE A 261 5.47 4.80 27.97
N SER A 262 6.79 4.67 27.99
CA SER A 262 7.70 5.43 27.16
C SER A 262 8.58 4.50 26.33
N ALA A 263 8.95 4.94 25.13
CA ALA A 263 9.80 4.17 24.25
C ALA A 263 10.81 5.09 23.55
N SER A 264 12.03 4.59 23.37
CA SER A 264 13.10 5.27 22.67
C SER A 264 13.86 4.34 21.73
N LEU A 265 14.40 4.91 20.67
CA LEU A 265 15.26 4.23 19.68
C LEU A 265 16.67 4.83 19.76
N GLY A 266 17.69 3.99 19.54
CA GLY A 266 19.08 4.39 19.56
C GLY A 266 19.75 4.22 20.89
N THR A 267 21.03 4.59 20.98
CA THR A 267 21.88 4.48 22.16
C THR A 267 22.66 5.79 22.40
N GLY A 268 22.92 6.12 23.67
CA GLY A 268 23.71 7.29 24.01
C GLY A 268 23.14 8.61 23.47
N ALA A 269 23.98 9.44 22.89
CA ALA A 269 23.58 10.73 22.31
C ALA A 269 22.69 10.62 21.05
N ALA A 270 22.66 9.47 20.40
CA ALA A 270 21.81 9.19 19.24
C ALA A 270 20.42 8.66 19.61
N THR A 271 20.02 8.75 20.88
CA THR A 271 18.69 8.30 21.33
C THR A 271 17.61 9.29 20.88
N SER A 272 16.61 8.78 20.18
CA SER A 272 15.40 9.51 19.81
C SER A 272 14.18 8.98 20.57
N THR A 273 13.27 9.86 20.95
CA THR A 273 12.02 9.48 21.60
C THR A 273 11.03 8.98 20.55
N LEU A 274 10.62 7.70 20.66
CA LEU A 274 9.52 7.15 19.86
C LEU A 274 8.16 7.54 20.48
N VAL A 275 8.05 7.40 21.80
CA VAL A 275 6.87 7.79 22.58
C VAL A 275 7.35 8.33 23.94
N GLY A 276 6.96 9.56 24.25
CA GLY A 276 7.33 10.20 25.52
C GLY A 276 6.52 9.67 26.72
N ALA A 277 5.20 9.61 26.56
CA ALA A 277 4.29 9.05 27.54
C ALA A 277 2.98 8.62 26.85
N LEU A 278 2.64 7.36 27.00
CA LEU A 278 1.36 6.79 26.58
C LEU A 278 0.72 6.08 27.78
N ARG A 279 -0.37 6.64 28.27
CA ARG A 279 -1.08 6.03 29.40
C ARG A 279 -1.85 4.79 28.97
N SER A 280 -1.74 3.74 29.78
CA SER A 280 -2.53 2.51 29.63
C SER A 280 -3.95 2.69 30.21
N PRO A 281 -5.02 2.13 29.56
CA PRO A 281 -5.00 1.56 28.23
C PRO A 281 -4.92 2.64 27.14
N GLY A 282 -4.08 2.46 26.11
CA GLY A 282 -3.90 3.45 25.08
C GLY A 282 -3.31 2.93 23.78
N VAL A 283 -3.71 3.56 22.67
CA VAL A 283 -3.18 3.31 21.31
C VAL A 283 -2.61 4.60 20.80
N GLY A 284 -1.30 4.62 20.54
CA GLY A 284 -0.60 5.75 19.92
C GLY A 284 -0.74 5.77 18.39
N PRO A 285 -0.40 6.89 17.75
CA PRO A 285 -0.34 6.99 16.31
C PRO A 285 0.84 6.20 15.74
N TYR A 286 0.82 5.94 14.43
CA TYR A 286 2.02 5.50 13.72
C TYR A 286 3.02 6.66 13.59
N THR A 287 4.29 6.33 13.82
CA THR A 287 5.43 7.23 13.67
C THR A 287 6.43 6.62 12.71
N LEU A 288 7.03 7.42 11.84
CA LEU A 288 8.12 6.98 10.98
C LEU A 288 9.38 6.78 11.81
N VAL A 289 10.03 5.64 11.62
CA VAL A 289 11.31 5.29 12.22
C VAL A 289 12.28 4.80 11.14
N PRO A 290 13.60 4.94 11.31
CA PRO A 290 14.55 4.35 10.40
C PRO A 290 14.36 2.82 10.33
N ALA A 291 14.37 2.27 9.11
CA ALA A 291 14.38 0.82 8.92
C ALA A 291 15.73 0.21 9.31
N GLY A 292 15.79 -1.11 9.40
CA GLY A 292 16.96 -1.85 9.83
C GLY A 292 16.96 -2.10 11.34
N ASP A 293 18.13 -2.41 11.88
CA ASP A 293 18.32 -2.75 13.27
C ASP A 293 18.32 -1.49 14.15
N GLN A 294 17.38 -1.42 15.08
CA GLN A 294 17.21 -0.31 16.01
C GLN A 294 17.33 -0.80 17.45
N ALA A 295 18.15 -0.16 18.27
CA ALA A 295 18.16 -0.39 19.70
C ALA A 295 16.88 0.20 20.30
N LEU A 296 15.93 -0.65 20.67
CA LEU A 296 14.64 -0.25 21.22
C LEU A 296 14.65 -0.45 22.74
N THR A 297 14.36 0.62 23.47
CA THR A 297 14.14 0.56 24.93
C THR A 297 12.70 0.98 25.24
N VAL A 298 11.97 0.13 25.94
CA VAL A 298 10.59 0.38 26.39
C VAL A 298 10.54 0.37 27.90
N ARG A 299 9.84 1.34 28.49
CA ARG A 299 9.72 1.53 29.95
C ARG A 299 8.26 1.64 30.36
N VAL A 300 7.97 1.15 31.55
CA VAL A 300 6.70 1.35 32.28
C VAL A 300 7.02 2.15 33.54
N ASN A 301 6.41 3.31 33.71
CA ASN A 301 6.66 4.21 34.85
C ASN A 301 8.16 4.42 35.14
N GLY A 302 8.97 4.53 34.07
CA GLY A 302 10.43 4.70 34.14
C GLY A 302 11.23 3.38 34.21
N ASN A 303 10.63 2.26 34.59
CA ASN A 303 11.30 0.95 34.69
C ASN A 303 11.39 0.28 33.32
N VAL A 304 12.57 -0.23 32.95
CA VAL A 304 12.81 -0.93 31.70
C VAL A 304 12.10 -2.27 31.69
N ILE A 305 11.19 -2.48 30.73
CA ILE A 305 10.54 -3.78 30.48
C ILE A 305 11.15 -4.51 29.28
N SER A 306 11.78 -3.78 28.37
CA SER A 306 12.50 -4.34 27.22
C SER A 306 13.61 -3.40 26.80
N SER A 307 14.80 -3.95 26.57
CA SER A 307 15.92 -3.23 25.94
C SER A 307 16.65 -4.23 25.05
N ALA A 308 16.38 -4.14 23.73
CA ALA A 308 16.92 -5.07 22.76
C ALA A 308 16.95 -4.45 21.36
N THR A 309 17.86 -4.93 20.53
CA THR A 309 17.85 -4.62 19.10
C THR A 309 16.62 -5.26 18.44
N ARG A 310 15.90 -4.45 17.66
CA ARG A 310 14.75 -4.88 16.85
C ARG A 310 14.96 -4.48 15.41
N SER A 311 14.74 -5.41 14.49
CA SER A 311 14.85 -5.16 13.06
C SER A 311 13.49 -4.75 12.49
N PHE A 312 13.44 -3.58 11.85
CA PHE A 312 12.27 -3.07 11.16
C PHE A 312 12.50 -3.10 9.65
N ALA A 313 11.73 -3.90 8.93
CA ALA A 313 11.90 -4.02 7.48
C ALA A 313 11.46 -2.72 6.76
N PRO A 314 12.19 -2.26 5.75
CA PRO A 314 11.82 -1.07 4.98
C PRO A 314 10.40 -1.16 4.41
N GLY A 315 9.61 -0.11 4.56
CA GLY A 315 8.24 -0.05 4.06
C GLY A 315 7.22 -0.86 4.86
N ALA A 316 7.61 -1.49 5.98
CA ALA A 316 6.72 -2.28 6.83
C ALA A 316 6.10 -1.44 7.95
N ASP A 317 4.99 -1.95 8.49
CA ASP A 317 4.26 -1.36 9.61
C ASP A 317 4.29 -2.31 10.83
N TYR A 318 4.43 -1.74 12.03
CA TYR A 318 4.53 -2.51 13.27
C TYR A 318 3.70 -1.90 14.40
N THR A 319 3.15 -2.78 15.22
CA THR A 319 2.56 -2.44 16.50
C THR A 319 3.45 -2.99 17.64
N LEU A 320 3.95 -2.11 18.50
CA LEU A 320 4.66 -2.46 19.72
C LEU A 320 3.65 -2.50 20.85
N LEU A 321 3.30 -3.69 21.32
CA LEU A 321 2.33 -3.90 22.38
C LEU A 321 3.07 -4.12 23.72
N ALA A 322 3.01 -3.13 24.62
CA ALA A 322 3.42 -3.28 26.00
C ALA A 322 2.22 -3.74 26.84
N PHE A 323 2.33 -4.90 27.48
CA PHE A 323 1.23 -5.51 28.22
C PHE A 323 1.74 -6.20 29.50
N GLY A 324 0.82 -6.60 30.36
CA GLY A 324 1.14 -7.31 31.61
C GLY A 324 1.02 -6.46 32.86
N ALA A 325 1.66 -6.91 33.95
CA ALA A 325 1.69 -6.18 35.20
C ALA A 325 2.68 -5.01 35.13
N GLU A 326 2.46 -3.97 35.91
CA GLU A 326 3.30 -2.78 35.98
C GLU A 326 4.79 -3.08 36.24
N ASN A 327 5.06 -4.02 37.11
CA ASN A 327 6.40 -4.47 37.55
C ASN A 327 6.92 -5.71 36.79
N ALA A 328 6.09 -6.31 35.94
CA ALA A 328 6.40 -7.48 35.10
C ALA A 328 5.85 -7.33 33.67
N GLY A 329 6.01 -6.13 33.13
CA GLY A 329 5.57 -5.81 31.77
C GLY A 329 6.34 -6.60 30.71
N GLN A 330 5.66 -6.89 29.61
CA GLN A 330 6.18 -7.58 28.44
C GLN A 330 6.00 -6.72 27.21
N LEU A 331 6.82 -6.97 26.19
CA LEU A 331 6.74 -6.32 24.89
C LEU A 331 6.57 -7.34 23.78
N SER A 332 5.49 -7.25 23.02
CA SER A 332 5.31 -7.92 21.74
C SER A 332 5.54 -6.97 20.59
N VAL A 333 6.21 -7.45 19.54
CA VAL A 333 6.39 -6.75 18.27
C VAL A 333 5.51 -7.44 17.23
N LEU A 334 4.43 -6.78 16.82
CA LEU A 334 3.42 -7.31 15.90
C LEU A 334 3.60 -6.66 14.53
N THR A 335 3.68 -7.46 13.48
CA THR A 335 3.69 -6.94 12.09
C THR A 335 2.27 -6.59 11.67
N ASP A 336 2.11 -5.42 11.07
CA ASP A 336 0.82 -4.91 10.63
C ASP A 336 0.72 -4.99 9.11
N ASP A 337 -0.39 -5.55 8.61
CA ASP A 337 -0.72 -5.55 7.19
C ASP A 337 -1.80 -4.50 6.92
N ASN A 338 -1.37 -3.28 6.61
CA ASN A 338 -2.24 -2.15 6.29
C ASN A 338 -2.56 -2.03 4.79
N ARG A 339 -2.28 -3.07 3.99
CA ARG A 339 -2.71 -3.13 2.58
C ARG A 339 -4.24 -3.10 2.52
N LEU A 340 -4.78 -2.35 1.56
CA LEU A 340 -6.22 -2.31 1.35
C LEU A 340 -6.75 -3.72 1.00
N PRO A 341 -7.96 -4.07 1.43
CA PRO A 341 -8.57 -5.35 1.05
C PRO A 341 -8.81 -5.44 -0.46
N SER A 342 -8.71 -6.63 -1.01
CA SER A 342 -9.15 -6.89 -2.37
C SER A 342 -10.68 -6.77 -2.47
N GLY A 343 -11.17 -5.96 -3.41
CA GLY A 343 -12.60 -5.69 -3.60
C GLY A 343 -13.06 -4.41 -2.88
N ASN A 344 -13.75 -3.58 -3.64
CA ASN A 344 -14.16 -2.22 -3.23
C ASN A 344 -15.31 -2.17 -2.19
N THR A 345 -15.93 -3.31 -1.86
CA THR A 345 -17.00 -3.44 -0.84
C THR A 345 -16.53 -4.12 0.44
N ARG A 346 -15.25 -4.50 0.52
CA ARG A 346 -14.68 -5.26 1.62
C ARG A 346 -13.96 -4.37 2.60
N ALA A 347 -13.87 -4.83 3.85
CA ALA A 347 -13.00 -4.31 4.90
C ALA A 347 -12.09 -5.42 5.42
N LYS A 348 -10.97 -5.04 6.01
CA LYS A 348 -9.99 -5.92 6.65
C LYS A 348 -9.95 -5.63 8.14
N ILE A 349 -9.97 -6.65 8.97
CA ILE A 349 -10.00 -6.48 10.44
C ILE A 349 -9.20 -7.58 11.13
N ARG A 350 -8.50 -7.23 12.20
CA ARG A 350 -7.82 -8.19 13.09
C ARG A 350 -8.12 -7.89 14.56
N LEU A 351 -7.82 -8.84 15.42
CA LEU A 351 -7.89 -8.74 16.86
C LEU A 351 -6.48 -8.70 17.46
N VAL A 352 -6.24 -7.80 18.40
CA VAL A 352 -5.04 -7.75 19.25
C VAL A 352 -5.46 -7.98 20.70
N ASN A 353 -4.95 -9.04 21.31
CA ASN A 353 -5.17 -9.37 22.72
C ASN A 353 -4.05 -8.78 23.58
N GLY A 354 -4.29 -7.61 24.16
CA GLY A 354 -3.37 -6.94 25.06
C GLY A 354 -3.62 -7.29 26.55
N LEU A 355 -4.52 -8.22 26.86
CA LEU A 355 -4.75 -8.63 28.24
C LEU A 355 -3.57 -9.41 28.78
N SER A 356 -3.31 -9.30 30.09
CA SER A 356 -2.26 -10.07 30.79
C SER A 356 -2.73 -11.46 31.22
N LEU A 357 -3.93 -11.86 30.81
CA LEU A 357 -4.54 -13.11 31.22
C LEU A 357 -4.25 -14.23 30.21
N ALA A 358 -4.12 -15.45 30.72
CA ALA A 358 -3.88 -16.65 29.90
C ALA A 358 -5.08 -17.06 29.02
N GLN A 359 -6.08 -16.21 28.91
CA GLN A 359 -7.33 -16.54 28.23
C GLN A 359 -7.31 -16.08 26.78
N PRO A 360 -7.52 -16.97 25.82
CA PRO A 360 -7.64 -16.61 24.43
C PRO A 360 -8.93 -15.82 24.16
N LEU A 361 -8.86 -14.92 23.19
CA LEU A 361 -9.98 -14.10 22.74
C LEU A 361 -10.40 -14.49 21.33
N THR A 362 -11.70 -14.43 21.06
CA THR A 362 -12.30 -14.66 19.74
C THR A 362 -13.16 -13.48 19.34
N MET A 363 -13.06 -13.05 18.07
CA MET A 363 -13.87 -11.96 17.52
C MET A 363 -15.01 -12.51 16.66
N GLN A 364 -16.21 -11.96 16.88
CA GLN A 364 -17.40 -12.20 16.07
C GLN A 364 -17.88 -10.90 15.46
N ILE A 365 -18.37 -10.96 14.23
CA ILE A 365 -19.07 -9.88 13.55
C ILE A 365 -20.46 -10.39 13.21
N ASP A 366 -21.49 -9.66 13.69
CA ASP A 366 -22.90 -10.05 13.56
C ASP A 366 -23.13 -11.52 13.98
N PHE A 367 -22.58 -11.90 15.15
CA PHE A 367 -22.62 -13.23 15.75
C PHE A 367 -21.88 -14.34 14.96
N LEU A 368 -21.18 -14.00 13.88
CA LEU A 368 -20.39 -14.94 13.10
C LEU A 368 -18.92 -14.86 13.51
N THR A 369 -18.37 -15.98 13.96
CA THR A 369 -16.96 -16.09 14.30
C THR A 369 -16.10 -15.87 13.05
N GLN A 370 -15.16 -14.95 13.13
CA GLN A 370 -14.16 -14.75 12.11
C GLN A 370 -13.01 -15.73 12.34
N THR A 371 -12.93 -16.78 11.56
CA THR A 371 -12.00 -17.91 11.77
C THR A 371 -10.55 -17.48 11.99
N ALA A 372 -10.09 -16.48 11.23
CA ALA A 372 -8.74 -15.94 11.38
C ALA A 372 -8.49 -15.24 12.74
N THR A 373 -9.54 -14.96 13.52
CA THR A 373 -9.50 -14.19 14.76
C THR A 373 -9.98 -15.00 15.97
N SER A 374 -9.91 -16.33 15.90
CA SER A 374 -10.26 -17.23 17.00
C SER A 374 -9.06 -17.53 17.87
N ASP A 375 -9.29 -17.67 19.17
CA ASP A 375 -8.34 -18.18 20.16
C ASP A 375 -7.02 -17.41 20.24
N ILE A 376 -7.09 -16.09 20.18
CA ILE A 376 -5.91 -15.23 20.20
C ILE A 376 -5.38 -15.11 21.63
N ALA A 377 -4.20 -15.68 21.87
CA ALA A 377 -3.54 -15.63 23.18
C ALA A 377 -3.08 -14.22 23.56
N ALA A 378 -2.88 -14.00 24.86
CA ALA A 378 -2.36 -12.74 25.41
C ALA A 378 -1.05 -12.31 24.74
N GLY A 379 -0.92 -11.02 24.46
CA GLY A 379 0.25 -10.43 23.82
C GLY A 379 0.34 -10.68 22.31
N ASN A 380 -0.62 -11.37 21.69
CA ASN A 380 -0.62 -11.69 20.27
C ASN A 380 -1.70 -10.93 19.48
N SER A 381 -1.53 -10.95 18.15
CA SER A 381 -2.55 -10.53 17.21
C SER A 381 -3.00 -11.71 16.35
N SER A 382 -4.24 -11.64 15.89
CA SER A 382 -4.74 -12.52 14.83
C SER A 382 -4.13 -12.17 13.47
N ALA A 383 -4.26 -13.07 12.50
CA ALA A 383 -4.24 -12.67 11.10
C ALA A 383 -5.42 -11.71 10.81
N TYR A 384 -5.36 -11.03 9.66
CA TYR A 384 -6.48 -10.21 9.21
C TYR A 384 -7.57 -11.07 8.56
N ALA A 385 -8.80 -10.87 9.00
CA ALA A 385 -9.99 -11.37 8.31
C ALA A 385 -10.47 -10.31 7.31
N THR A 386 -10.92 -10.76 6.13
CA THR A 386 -11.56 -9.90 5.13
C THR A 386 -13.06 -10.17 5.13
N THR A 387 -13.85 -9.14 5.44
CA THR A 387 -15.31 -9.25 5.58
C THR A 387 -16.03 -8.22 4.72
N ALA A 388 -17.33 -8.37 4.53
CA ALA A 388 -18.15 -7.33 3.94
C ALA A 388 -18.20 -6.10 4.86
N ALA A 389 -18.09 -4.90 4.30
CA ALA A 389 -18.24 -3.66 5.06
C ALA A 389 -19.72 -3.35 5.32
N ALA A 390 -20.56 -3.54 4.30
CA ALA A 390 -22.01 -3.39 4.43
C ALA A 390 -22.60 -4.49 5.33
N GLY A 391 -23.52 -4.11 6.21
CA GLY A 391 -24.17 -5.02 7.14
C GLY A 391 -23.37 -5.34 8.41
N SER A 392 -22.17 -4.75 8.60
CA SER A 392 -21.40 -4.91 9.84
C SER A 392 -22.00 -4.05 10.95
N ASN A 393 -22.93 -4.62 11.71
CA ASN A 393 -23.71 -3.85 12.69
C ASN A 393 -23.25 -4.06 14.13
N ARG A 394 -22.65 -5.23 14.41
CA ARG A 394 -22.23 -5.62 15.75
C ARG A 394 -20.88 -6.35 15.71
N LEU A 395 -20.04 -6.04 16.68
CA LEU A 395 -18.76 -6.69 16.91
C LEU A 395 -18.70 -7.11 18.38
N ASP A 396 -18.49 -8.41 18.61
CA ASP A 396 -18.33 -9.00 19.93
C ASP A 396 -16.93 -9.61 20.07
N ILE A 397 -16.33 -9.43 21.24
CA ILE A 397 -15.13 -10.14 21.65
C ILE A 397 -15.50 -11.06 22.81
N THR A 398 -15.31 -12.35 22.60
CA THR A 398 -15.65 -13.40 23.55
C THR A 398 -14.41 -14.09 24.09
N SER A 399 -14.53 -14.74 25.24
CA SER A 399 -13.54 -15.64 25.82
C SER A 399 -14.24 -16.92 26.26
N SER A 400 -13.56 -18.06 26.15
CA SER A 400 -14.12 -19.36 26.57
C SER A 400 -14.44 -19.43 28.08
N THR A 401 -13.93 -18.50 28.88
CA THR A 401 -14.14 -18.44 30.33
C THR A 401 -15.19 -17.44 30.79
N ALA A 402 -15.72 -16.63 29.88
CA ALA A 402 -16.75 -15.63 30.17
C ALA A 402 -18.08 -16.04 29.51
N ALA A 403 -19.18 -15.96 30.26
CA ALA A 403 -20.53 -16.24 29.72
C ALA A 403 -21.02 -15.18 28.77
N GLU A 404 -20.59 -13.92 28.99
CA GLU A 404 -20.95 -12.77 28.16
C GLU A 404 -19.74 -12.24 27.38
N PRO A 405 -19.95 -11.54 26.25
CA PRO A 405 -18.85 -10.88 25.55
C PRO A 405 -18.10 -9.91 26.46
N LEU A 406 -16.77 -9.94 26.37
CA LEU A 406 -15.89 -9.00 27.12
C LEU A 406 -15.98 -7.58 26.56
N PHE A 407 -16.33 -7.45 25.30
CA PHE A 407 -16.49 -6.19 24.61
C PHE A 407 -17.54 -6.35 23.52
N THR A 408 -18.45 -5.39 23.44
CA THR A 408 -19.44 -5.29 22.38
C THR A 408 -19.41 -3.87 21.82
N LEU A 409 -19.37 -3.76 20.50
CA LEU A 409 -19.56 -2.51 19.77
C LEU A 409 -20.71 -2.68 18.77
N THR A 410 -21.67 -1.74 18.84
CA THR A 410 -22.84 -1.74 17.93
C THR A 410 -22.81 -0.47 17.09
N ALA A 411 -23.09 -0.59 15.80
CA ALA A 411 -23.23 0.55 14.93
C ALA A 411 -24.47 1.38 15.29
N ALA A 412 -24.42 2.68 15.03
CA ALA A 412 -25.62 3.50 15.07
C ALA A 412 -26.65 3.02 14.03
N SER A 413 -27.94 3.27 14.29
CA SER A 413 -29.01 2.85 13.38
C SER A 413 -28.77 3.34 11.96
N GLY A 414 -28.76 2.42 11.00
CA GLY A 414 -28.51 2.71 9.58
C GLY A 414 -27.05 2.92 9.19
N ALA A 415 -26.09 2.76 10.12
CA ALA A 415 -24.66 2.83 9.87
C ALA A 415 -24.01 1.44 9.87
N ASN A 416 -22.77 1.35 9.39
CA ASN A 416 -21.92 0.17 9.50
C ASN A 416 -20.73 0.48 10.41
N LEU A 417 -20.28 -0.51 11.16
CA LEU A 417 -19.06 -0.43 11.97
C LEU A 417 -17.81 -0.29 11.10
N LEU A 418 -17.80 -1.00 9.98
CA LEU A 418 -16.70 -1.05 9.04
C LEU A 418 -17.05 -0.30 7.76
N GLN A 419 -16.11 0.46 7.24
CA GLN A 419 -16.25 1.13 5.94
C GLN A 419 -15.53 0.32 4.87
N ALA A 420 -16.06 0.33 3.65
CA ALA A 420 -15.43 -0.28 2.49
C ALA A 420 -14.01 0.27 2.29
N GLN A 421 -13.10 -0.59 1.88
CA GLN A 421 -11.66 -0.28 1.76
C GLN A 421 -10.98 0.12 3.08
N GLY A 422 -11.63 -0.07 4.24
CA GLY A 422 -11.03 0.19 5.55
C GLY A 422 -10.17 -0.98 6.03
N VAL A 423 -9.12 -0.67 6.77
CA VAL A 423 -8.28 -1.62 7.54
C VAL A 423 -8.42 -1.29 9.01
N TYR A 424 -8.76 -2.29 9.82
CA TYR A 424 -9.12 -2.10 11.22
C TYR A 424 -8.34 -3.04 12.13
N THR A 425 -8.09 -2.56 13.34
CA THR A 425 -7.62 -3.37 14.47
C THR A 425 -8.55 -3.18 15.66
N VAL A 426 -9.03 -4.28 16.20
CA VAL A 426 -9.69 -4.31 17.51
C VAL A 426 -8.64 -4.58 18.58
N PHE A 427 -8.48 -3.66 19.49
CA PHE A 427 -7.62 -3.83 20.65
C PHE A 427 -8.47 -4.14 21.88
N ILE A 428 -8.13 -5.19 22.59
CA ILE A 428 -8.64 -5.45 23.94
C ILE A 428 -7.48 -5.23 24.90
N LEU A 429 -7.55 -4.15 25.66
CA LEU A 429 -6.47 -3.61 26.46
C LEU A 429 -6.87 -3.58 27.95
N GLY A 430 -5.88 -3.63 28.81
CA GLY A 430 -6.02 -3.51 30.25
C GLY A 430 -5.38 -4.65 31.00
N GLY A 431 -4.96 -4.42 32.24
CA GLY A 431 -4.18 -5.32 33.05
C GLY A 431 -4.96 -5.94 34.23
N GLY A 432 -6.29 -6.05 34.12
CA GLY A 432 -7.10 -6.65 35.19
C GLY A 432 -7.44 -8.11 34.96
N ALA A 433 -7.65 -8.88 36.03
CA ALA A 433 -8.25 -10.20 35.92
C ALA A 433 -9.69 -10.06 35.41
N VAL A 434 -10.02 -10.78 34.33
CA VAL A 434 -11.41 -10.93 33.88
C VAL A 434 -12.09 -11.81 34.90
N THR A 435 -12.83 -11.23 35.83
CA THR A 435 -13.78 -12.00 36.66
C THR A 435 -15.15 -11.91 35.99
N ALA A 436 -15.91 -12.99 36.03
CA ALA A 436 -17.25 -13.09 35.43
C ALA A 436 -18.24 -11.99 35.86
N ALA A 437 -17.89 -11.14 36.82
CA ALA A 437 -18.77 -10.16 37.44
C ALA A 437 -18.50 -8.69 37.01
N THR A 438 -17.31 -8.32 36.53
CA THR A 438 -17.01 -6.95 36.05
C THR A 438 -15.76 -6.93 35.19
N PRO A 439 -15.81 -6.39 33.99
CA PRO A 439 -14.63 -6.06 33.20
C PRO A 439 -14.02 -4.74 33.71
N ALA A 440 -13.78 -4.59 35.02
CA ALA A 440 -13.17 -3.37 35.52
C ALA A 440 -11.72 -3.25 35.03
N GLY A 441 -11.44 -2.21 34.27
CA GLY A 441 -10.12 -1.88 33.75
C GLY A 441 -9.80 -2.40 32.34
N GLN A 442 -10.73 -3.04 31.66
CA GLN A 442 -10.59 -3.40 30.26
C GLN A 442 -11.15 -2.30 29.35
N ALA A 443 -10.43 -2.00 28.29
CA ALA A 443 -10.86 -1.09 27.25
C ALA A 443 -10.83 -1.80 25.89
N GLY A 444 -12.00 -2.01 25.30
CA GLY A 444 -12.11 -2.38 23.91
C GLY A 444 -12.03 -1.14 23.01
N ARG A 445 -11.26 -1.20 21.95
CA ARG A 445 -11.15 -0.11 20.98
C ARG A 445 -11.09 -0.65 19.55
N LEU A 446 -12.01 -0.22 18.71
CA LEU A 446 -11.90 -0.37 17.27
C LEU A 446 -11.09 0.81 16.74
N SER A 447 -9.94 0.55 16.15
CA SER A 447 -9.08 1.53 15.49
C SER A 447 -9.18 1.32 13.98
N ARG A 448 -9.41 2.40 13.25
CA ARG A 448 -9.20 2.39 11.80
C ARG A 448 -7.72 2.72 11.56
N ASP A 449 -7.00 1.76 10.98
CA ASP A 449 -5.56 1.88 10.71
C ASP A 449 -5.32 2.53 9.34
N ARG A 450 -6.39 2.46 8.50
CA ARG A 450 -6.43 3.06 7.18
C ARG A 450 -7.86 3.21 6.62
#